data_4412fd4f5f8134e3c20356fa802da7d5
#
_entry.id   4412fd4f5f8134e3c20356fa802da7d5
#
_cell.length_a   1.000
_cell.length_b   1.000
_cell.length_c   1.000
_cell.angle_alpha   90.00
_cell.angle_beta   90.00
_cell.angle_gamma   90.00
#
_symmetry.space_group_name_H-M   'P 1'
#
loop_
_entity.id
_entity.type
_entity.pdbx_description
1 polymer ?
#
loop_
_entity_poly.entity_id
_entity_poly.type
_entity_poly.pdbx_seq_one_letter_code
_entity_poly.pdbx_strand_id
1 'polypeptide(L)'
;VQAAAEAVDRFFPLSLGSEGSCQIGGNLSTNAGGLNAVRYGVTRELVLGLEVVLADGRVIDGLTSLRKDNTGYDLRDLFIGAEGTLGVITAASLKLFPRPRTVETAFLAVSDIGAAVQLLARLRAATGDGVTSFEFLPRIAVELTAQHVPGVSDPLGRPYPSYVLCEISTAREDPALRGLLEASLEQAMADGIVLDAVLAESLAQRAALWKLRESVPEAQRAAGASIKHDVSVPIAALPRFMAEASAAVLA
;
A
#
# COMPACT_ATOMS: atom_id res chain seq x y z
N VAL A 1 11.08 12.39 -7.60
CA VAL A 1 11.19 12.40 -6.13
C VAL A 1 11.98 11.21 -5.66
N GLN A 2 11.62 9.97 -6.03
CA GLN A 2 12.28 8.73 -5.60
C GLN A 2 13.78 8.74 -5.91
N ALA A 3 14.17 9.00 -7.16
CA ALA A 3 15.57 9.05 -7.56
C ALA A 3 16.39 10.10 -6.75
N ALA A 4 15.80 11.26 -6.46
CA ALA A 4 16.45 12.28 -5.64
C ALA A 4 16.61 11.85 -4.17
N ALA A 5 15.64 11.13 -3.63
CA ALA A 5 15.74 10.57 -2.28
C ALA A 5 16.80 9.45 -2.23
N GLU A 6 16.83 8.59 -3.23
CA GLU A 6 17.79 7.50 -3.35
C GLU A 6 19.24 7.99 -3.48
N ALA A 7 19.46 9.09 -4.20
CA ALA A 7 20.78 9.71 -4.35
C ALA A 7 21.40 10.16 -3.02
N VAL A 8 20.59 10.39 -1.99
CA VAL A 8 21.02 10.74 -0.63
C VAL A 8 20.75 9.61 0.37
N ASP A 9 20.62 8.39 -0.11
CA ASP A 9 20.36 7.19 0.70
C ASP A 9 19.12 7.31 1.59
N ARG A 10 18.03 7.84 0.99
CA ARG A 10 16.73 7.98 1.64
C ARG A 10 15.65 7.34 0.78
N PHE A 11 14.49 7.21 1.37
CA PHE A 11 13.32 6.61 0.77
C PHE A 11 12.11 7.54 0.92
N PHE A 12 11.42 7.79 -0.20
CA PHE A 12 10.11 8.42 -0.20
C PHE A 12 9.07 7.33 -0.44
N PRO A 13 8.23 6.99 0.55
CA PRO A 13 7.46 5.74 0.54
C PRO A 13 6.18 5.76 -0.29
N LEU A 14 5.88 6.83 -1.02
CA LEU A 14 4.72 6.89 -1.89
C LEU A 14 4.98 6.05 -3.15
N SER A 15 4.36 4.88 -3.23
CA SER A 15 4.41 3.98 -4.39
C SER A 15 2.98 3.77 -4.91
N LEU A 16 2.76 4.15 -6.17
CA LEU A 16 1.45 4.19 -6.82
C LEU A 16 1.49 3.36 -8.11
N GLY A 17 0.36 2.81 -8.51
CA GLY A 17 0.23 2.17 -9.83
C GLY A 17 0.45 3.14 -11.01
N SER A 18 0.34 4.44 -10.79
CA SER A 18 0.65 5.50 -11.75
C SER A 18 2.07 6.06 -11.60
N GLU A 19 2.94 5.44 -10.80
CA GLU A 19 4.34 5.83 -10.66
C GLU A 19 5.02 5.86 -12.03
N GLY A 20 5.76 6.90 -12.33
CA GLY A 20 6.33 7.12 -13.66
C GLY A 20 5.55 8.12 -14.51
N SER A 21 4.26 8.30 -14.29
CA SER A 21 3.42 9.31 -15.00
C SER A 21 2.78 10.34 -14.06
N CYS A 22 2.58 10.01 -12.78
CA CYS A 22 2.00 10.92 -11.80
C CYS A 22 2.95 12.07 -11.44
N GLN A 23 2.35 13.19 -11.03
CA GLN A 23 3.08 14.36 -10.54
C GLN A 23 2.80 14.57 -9.07
N ILE A 24 3.82 15.00 -8.31
CA ILE A 24 3.71 15.15 -6.86
C ILE A 24 2.61 16.13 -6.44
N GLY A 25 2.41 17.22 -7.18
CA GLY A 25 1.33 18.17 -6.91
C GLY A 25 -0.05 17.54 -7.04
N GLY A 26 -0.26 16.66 -8.01
CA GLY A 26 -1.49 15.86 -8.15
C GLY A 26 -1.67 14.89 -6.99
N ASN A 27 -0.61 14.17 -6.61
CA ASN A 27 -0.65 13.23 -5.48
C ASN A 27 -0.97 13.93 -4.16
N LEU A 28 -0.44 15.14 -3.95
CA LEU A 28 -0.76 15.99 -2.80
C LEU A 28 -2.22 16.44 -2.83
N SER A 29 -2.66 16.96 -3.98
CA SER A 29 -4.01 17.47 -4.14
C SER A 29 -5.09 16.42 -3.96
N THR A 30 -4.84 15.17 -4.34
CA THR A 30 -5.76 14.04 -4.17
C THR A 30 -5.55 13.27 -2.87
N ASN A 31 -4.57 13.66 -2.05
CA ASN A 31 -4.13 12.89 -0.89
C ASN A 31 -3.90 11.42 -1.24
N ALA A 32 -3.12 11.16 -2.28
CA ALA A 32 -2.95 9.82 -2.84
C ALA A 32 -2.47 8.83 -1.77
N GLY A 33 -3.09 7.66 -1.74
CA GLY A 33 -2.61 6.51 -0.98
C GLY A 33 -1.41 5.86 -1.69
N GLY A 34 -1.16 4.61 -1.40
CA GLY A 34 -0.09 3.85 -2.07
C GLY A 34 0.10 2.50 -1.41
N LEU A 35 0.88 1.65 -2.02
CA LEU A 35 1.12 0.29 -1.55
C LEU A 35 1.73 0.22 -0.14
N ASN A 36 2.48 1.27 0.25
CA ASN A 36 3.15 1.33 1.54
C ASN A 36 2.32 2.08 2.62
N ALA A 37 1.05 2.39 2.34
CA ALA A 37 0.21 3.16 3.25
C ALA A 37 -0.01 2.48 4.60
N VAL A 38 0.02 1.15 4.65
CA VAL A 38 -0.14 0.38 5.89
C VAL A 38 0.93 0.73 6.94
N ARG A 39 2.12 1.16 6.51
CA ARG A 39 3.23 1.54 7.39
C ARG A 39 3.46 3.04 7.46
N TYR A 40 3.37 3.73 6.33
CA TYR A 40 3.83 5.12 6.22
C TYR A 40 2.68 6.12 6.12
N GLY A 41 1.46 5.64 6.05
CA GLY A 41 0.28 6.48 5.83
C GLY A 41 0.13 6.90 4.37
N VAL A 42 -0.84 7.75 4.13
CA VAL A 42 -1.12 8.36 2.82
C VAL A 42 -0.27 9.63 2.62
N THR A 43 -0.40 10.29 1.47
CA THR A 43 0.42 11.47 1.13
C THR A 43 0.42 12.54 2.23
N ARG A 44 -0.70 12.75 2.92
CA ARG A 44 -0.84 13.72 4.03
C ARG A 44 0.20 13.53 5.13
N GLU A 45 0.44 12.29 5.54
CA GLU A 45 1.41 11.96 6.59
C GLU A 45 2.87 12.14 6.11
N LEU A 46 3.08 12.24 4.80
CA LEU A 46 4.40 12.37 4.20
C LEU A 46 4.84 13.82 3.96
N VAL A 47 4.01 14.81 4.33
CA VAL A 47 4.27 16.23 4.09
C VAL A 47 4.68 16.95 5.39
N LEU A 48 5.66 17.84 5.28
CA LEU A 48 6.08 18.74 6.36
C LEU A 48 5.59 20.17 6.14
N GLY A 49 5.51 20.61 4.89
CA GLY A 49 5.09 21.96 4.55
C GLY A 49 4.68 22.08 3.09
N LEU A 50 3.90 23.12 2.79
CA LEU A 50 3.41 23.42 1.45
C LEU A 50 3.57 24.90 1.12
N GLU A 51 3.81 25.19 -0.16
CA GLU A 51 3.52 26.47 -0.78
C GLU A 51 2.27 26.34 -1.62
N VAL A 52 1.34 27.27 -1.48
CA VAL A 52 0.04 27.23 -2.16
C VAL A 52 -0.31 28.62 -2.72
N VAL A 53 -0.72 28.65 -3.98
CA VAL A 53 -1.29 29.87 -4.60
C VAL A 53 -2.81 29.80 -4.52
N LEU A 54 -3.40 30.82 -3.88
CA LEU A 54 -4.85 30.95 -3.73
C LEU A 54 -5.52 31.48 -5.02
N ALA A 55 -6.83 31.41 -5.09
CA ALA A 55 -7.61 31.87 -6.24
C ALA A 55 -7.47 33.38 -6.54
N ASP A 56 -7.14 34.19 -5.56
CA ASP A 56 -6.88 35.63 -5.69
C ASP A 56 -5.41 35.99 -5.99
N GLY A 57 -4.56 34.96 -6.18
CA GLY A 57 -3.14 35.10 -6.50
C GLY A 57 -2.22 35.27 -5.28
N ARG A 58 -2.74 35.34 -4.06
CA ARG A 58 -1.90 35.35 -2.86
C ARG A 58 -1.19 34.01 -2.71
N VAL A 59 0.05 34.07 -2.24
CA VAL A 59 0.86 32.88 -1.95
C VAL A 59 0.89 32.64 -0.45
N ILE A 60 0.53 31.44 -0.05
CA ILE A 60 0.77 30.93 1.31
C ILE A 60 2.10 30.20 1.28
N ASP A 61 3.12 30.80 1.91
CA ASP A 61 4.42 30.16 2.11
C ASP A 61 4.43 29.45 3.48
N GLY A 62 4.11 28.16 3.45
CA GLY A 62 4.16 27.26 4.59
C GLY A 62 5.25 26.21 4.44
N LEU A 63 6.28 26.46 3.62
CA LEU A 63 7.40 25.55 3.46
C LEU A 63 8.23 25.50 4.73
N THR A 64 8.07 24.41 5.48
CA THR A 64 8.83 24.13 6.69
C THR A 64 9.41 22.71 6.60
N SER A 65 10.54 22.48 7.26
CA SER A 65 11.14 21.15 7.44
C SER A 65 11.04 20.65 8.89
N LEU A 66 10.32 21.36 9.73
CA LEU A 66 10.14 21.01 11.13
C LEU A 66 9.32 19.72 11.24
N ARG A 67 9.86 18.74 11.99
CA ARG A 67 9.11 17.51 12.31
C ARG A 67 8.11 17.69 13.44
N LYS A 68 8.40 18.62 14.33
CA LYS A 68 7.52 19.04 15.41
C LYS A 68 7.25 20.53 15.24
N ASP A 69 6.02 20.84 14.86
CA ASP A 69 5.51 22.19 14.78
C ASP A 69 4.11 22.22 15.41
N ASN A 70 4.01 22.86 16.57
CA ASN A 70 2.76 22.98 17.35
C ASN A 70 2.17 24.37 17.24
N THR A 71 2.63 25.18 16.28
CA THR A 71 2.27 26.60 16.15
C THR A 71 1.00 26.77 15.32
N GLY A 72 -0.10 27.13 15.96
CA GLY A 72 -1.35 27.46 15.29
C GLY A 72 -2.05 26.27 14.63
N TYR A 73 -2.88 26.56 13.63
CA TYR A 73 -3.58 25.55 12.85
C TYR A 73 -2.67 24.93 11.79
N ASP A 74 -2.82 23.64 11.54
CA ASP A 74 -2.15 22.96 10.43
C ASP A 74 -2.89 23.25 9.12
N LEU A 75 -2.51 24.35 8.46
CA LEU A 75 -3.15 24.78 7.21
C LEU A 75 -2.82 23.87 6.02
N ARG A 76 -1.70 23.13 6.04
CA ARG A 76 -1.35 22.18 4.96
C ARG A 76 -2.46 21.14 4.78
N ASP A 77 -3.08 20.68 5.86
CA ASP A 77 -4.12 19.67 5.85
C ASP A 77 -5.43 20.13 5.22
N LEU A 78 -5.63 21.43 5.02
CA LEU A 78 -6.73 21.98 4.24
C LEU A 78 -6.55 21.77 2.74
N PHE A 79 -5.29 21.87 2.26
CA PHE A 79 -4.97 21.83 0.83
C PHE A 79 -4.69 20.41 0.33
N ILE A 80 -4.17 19.53 1.20
CA ILE A 80 -3.95 18.13 0.86
C ILE A 80 -5.31 17.42 0.79
N GLY A 81 -5.62 16.88 -0.39
CA GLY A 81 -6.92 16.26 -0.65
C GLY A 81 -8.02 17.23 -1.04
N ALA A 82 -7.71 18.53 -1.20
CA ALA A 82 -8.68 19.54 -1.66
C ALA A 82 -8.90 19.54 -3.18
N GLU A 83 -8.14 18.75 -3.93
CA GLU A 83 -8.24 18.59 -5.39
C GLU A 83 -8.20 19.93 -6.17
N GLY A 84 -7.41 20.89 -5.67
CA GLY A 84 -7.26 22.21 -6.27
C GLY A 84 -8.40 23.19 -6.00
N THR A 85 -9.45 22.81 -5.24
CA THR A 85 -10.61 23.66 -4.97
C THR A 85 -10.32 24.84 -4.05
N LEU A 86 -9.27 24.75 -3.22
CA LEU A 86 -8.85 25.80 -2.28
C LEU A 86 -7.59 26.57 -2.74
N GLY A 87 -6.85 26.03 -3.69
CA GLY A 87 -5.62 26.63 -4.21
C GLY A 87 -4.77 25.61 -4.98
N VAL A 88 -3.72 26.09 -5.61
CA VAL A 88 -2.77 25.28 -6.39
C VAL A 88 -1.50 25.07 -5.57
N ILE A 89 -1.16 23.84 -5.29
CA ILE A 89 0.09 23.47 -4.59
C ILE A 89 1.26 23.64 -5.58
N THR A 90 2.20 24.50 -5.27
CA THR A 90 3.35 24.82 -6.12
C THR A 90 4.67 24.26 -5.61
N ALA A 91 4.79 24.04 -4.31
CA ALA A 91 5.96 23.40 -3.71
C ALA A 91 5.58 22.63 -2.44
N ALA A 92 6.41 21.66 -2.06
CA ALA A 92 6.22 20.89 -0.84
C ALA A 92 7.54 20.46 -0.21
N SER A 93 7.56 20.44 1.13
CA SER A 93 8.59 19.77 1.92
C SER A 93 8.11 18.39 2.29
N LEU A 94 8.85 17.35 1.87
CA LEU A 94 8.44 15.95 2.03
C LEU A 94 9.28 15.23 3.09
N LYS A 95 8.63 14.34 3.85
CA LYS A 95 9.32 13.46 4.79
C LYS A 95 10.06 12.37 4.04
N LEU A 96 11.32 12.19 4.34
CA LEU A 96 12.12 11.08 3.89
C LEU A 96 12.39 10.11 5.05
N PHE A 97 12.49 8.83 4.70
CA PHE A 97 12.76 7.74 5.61
C PHE A 97 14.12 7.08 5.29
N PRO A 98 14.71 6.33 6.21
CA PRO A 98 15.83 5.47 5.88
C PRO A 98 15.42 4.47 4.78
N ARG A 99 16.33 4.26 3.82
CA ARG A 99 16.08 3.27 2.76
C ARG A 99 15.98 1.86 3.34
N PRO A 100 14.94 1.07 2.99
CA PRO A 100 14.90 -0.36 3.33
C PRO A 100 16.13 -1.09 2.77
N ARG A 101 16.81 -1.85 3.62
CA ARG A 101 17.99 -2.65 3.26
C ARG A 101 17.65 -4.12 3.11
N THR A 102 16.73 -4.60 3.93
CA THR A 102 16.20 -5.96 3.84
C THR A 102 14.69 -5.89 3.62
N VAL A 103 14.22 -6.64 2.65
CA VAL A 103 12.80 -6.73 2.29
C VAL A 103 12.49 -8.19 2.02
N GLU A 104 11.44 -8.70 2.68
CA GLU A 104 10.91 -10.04 2.46
C GLU A 104 9.47 -9.94 1.94
N THR A 105 9.17 -10.72 0.91
CA THR A 105 7.87 -10.72 0.25
C THR A 105 7.25 -12.09 0.29
N ALA A 106 5.99 -12.18 0.68
CA ALA A 106 5.23 -13.41 0.73
C ALA A 106 3.87 -13.27 0.02
N PHE A 107 3.47 -14.34 -0.66
CA PHE A 107 2.12 -14.50 -1.20
C PHE A 107 1.44 -15.67 -0.47
N LEU A 108 0.30 -15.39 0.15
CA LEU A 108 -0.30 -16.22 1.16
C LEU A 108 -1.75 -16.53 0.79
N ALA A 109 -2.21 -17.73 1.09
CA ALA A 109 -3.63 -18.07 1.01
C ALA A 109 -4.29 -17.92 2.36
N VAL A 110 -5.48 -17.31 2.39
CA VAL A 110 -6.31 -17.13 3.58
C VAL A 110 -7.76 -17.51 3.28
N SER A 111 -8.52 -17.86 4.32
CA SER A 111 -9.94 -18.22 4.16
C SER A 111 -10.81 -17.02 3.77
N ASP A 112 -10.55 -15.87 4.36
CA ASP A 112 -11.37 -14.66 4.23
C ASP A 112 -10.63 -13.41 4.71
N ILE A 113 -11.31 -12.27 4.65
CA ILE A 113 -10.77 -10.97 5.11
C ILE A 113 -10.52 -10.93 6.62
N GLY A 114 -11.27 -11.69 7.41
CA GLY A 114 -11.08 -11.78 8.85
C GLY A 114 -9.75 -12.44 9.22
N ALA A 115 -9.42 -13.55 8.53
CA ALA A 115 -8.11 -14.20 8.64
C ALA A 115 -6.97 -13.26 8.19
N ALA A 116 -7.17 -12.49 7.12
CA ALA A 116 -6.19 -11.50 6.66
C ALA A 116 -5.95 -10.40 7.72
N VAL A 117 -6.99 -9.88 8.35
CA VAL A 117 -6.87 -8.87 9.42
C VAL A 117 -6.12 -9.42 10.65
N GLN A 118 -6.39 -10.68 11.04
CA GLN A 118 -5.65 -11.34 12.12
C GLN A 118 -4.18 -11.53 11.77
N LEU A 119 -3.90 -11.94 10.54
CA LEU A 119 -2.53 -12.10 10.02
C LEU A 119 -1.77 -10.77 10.04
N LEU A 120 -2.39 -9.67 9.57
CA LEU A 120 -1.79 -8.33 9.62
C LEU A 120 -1.40 -7.94 11.04
N ALA A 121 -2.29 -8.13 12.00
CA ALA A 121 -2.02 -7.81 13.41
C ALA A 121 -0.84 -8.62 13.97
N ARG A 122 -0.76 -9.91 13.64
CA ARG A 122 0.36 -10.77 14.05
C ARG A 122 1.69 -10.34 13.44
N LEU A 123 1.72 -10.11 12.13
CA LEU A 123 2.94 -9.71 11.44
C LEU A 123 3.44 -8.35 11.94
N ARG A 124 2.54 -7.38 12.18
CA ARG A 124 2.91 -6.09 12.77
C ARG A 124 3.52 -6.26 14.16
N ALA A 125 2.92 -7.07 15.02
CA ALA A 125 3.45 -7.34 16.35
C ALA A 125 4.81 -8.05 16.30
N ALA A 126 4.97 -9.06 15.45
CA ALA A 126 6.21 -9.84 15.33
C ALA A 126 7.36 -9.00 14.75
N THR A 127 7.08 -8.09 13.82
CA THR A 127 8.10 -7.31 13.08
C THR A 127 8.35 -5.92 13.70
N GLY A 128 7.70 -5.56 14.80
CA GLY A 128 7.80 -4.21 15.35
C GLY A 128 7.32 -3.15 14.35
N ASP A 129 6.16 -3.39 13.74
CA ASP A 129 5.55 -2.53 12.71
C ASP A 129 6.32 -2.50 11.38
N GLY A 130 7.05 -3.60 11.08
CA GLY A 130 7.85 -3.75 9.86
C GLY A 130 7.05 -4.09 8.59
N VAL A 131 5.73 -4.30 8.66
CA VAL A 131 4.87 -4.57 7.50
C VAL A 131 4.75 -3.31 6.64
N THR A 132 5.35 -3.32 5.46
CA THR A 132 5.36 -2.18 4.53
C THR A 132 4.21 -2.20 3.55
N SER A 133 3.80 -3.38 3.12
CA SER A 133 2.67 -3.55 2.21
C SER A 133 1.86 -4.77 2.62
N PHE A 134 0.53 -4.68 2.47
CA PHE A 134 -0.38 -5.77 2.80
C PHE A 134 -1.64 -5.66 1.95
N GLU A 135 -1.71 -6.46 0.90
CA GLU A 135 -2.72 -6.40 -0.14
C GLU A 135 -3.60 -7.65 -0.12
N PHE A 136 -4.86 -7.48 0.21
CA PHE A 136 -5.85 -8.56 0.14
C PHE A 136 -6.40 -8.69 -1.28
N LEU A 137 -6.39 -9.90 -1.81
CA LEU A 137 -6.90 -10.22 -3.14
C LEU A 137 -7.98 -11.33 -3.03
N PRO A 138 -9.21 -11.09 -3.48
CA PRO A 138 -10.16 -12.17 -3.63
C PRO A 138 -9.71 -13.11 -4.77
N ARG A 139 -10.14 -14.36 -4.72
CA ARG A 139 -9.82 -15.40 -5.72
C ARG A 139 -10.01 -14.93 -7.16
N ILE A 140 -11.12 -14.26 -7.43
CA ILE A 140 -11.44 -13.76 -8.78
C ILE A 140 -10.35 -12.81 -9.33
N ALA A 141 -9.68 -12.03 -8.48
CA ALA A 141 -8.61 -11.13 -8.92
C ALA A 141 -7.41 -11.91 -9.46
N VAL A 142 -7.03 -13.00 -8.79
CA VAL A 142 -5.92 -13.88 -9.20
C VAL A 142 -6.30 -14.65 -10.48
N GLU A 143 -7.51 -15.19 -10.55
CA GLU A 143 -8.02 -15.92 -11.72
C GLU A 143 -8.06 -15.02 -12.98
N LEU A 144 -8.63 -13.82 -12.87
CA LEU A 144 -8.69 -12.88 -14.00
C LEU A 144 -7.29 -12.46 -14.45
N THR A 145 -6.38 -12.22 -13.52
CA THR A 145 -5.02 -11.79 -13.86
C THR A 145 -4.27 -12.94 -14.56
N ALA A 146 -4.37 -14.16 -14.06
CA ALA A 146 -3.77 -15.33 -14.71
C ALA A 146 -4.37 -15.61 -16.10
N GLN A 147 -5.65 -15.31 -16.29
CA GLN A 147 -6.35 -15.52 -17.57
C GLN A 147 -6.00 -14.47 -18.62
N HIS A 148 -5.90 -13.21 -18.25
CA HIS A 148 -5.83 -12.08 -19.17
C HIS A 148 -4.45 -11.44 -19.30
N VAL A 149 -3.51 -11.72 -18.38
CA VAL A 149 -2.19 -11.09 -18.40
C VAL A 149 -1.10 -12.11 -18.74
N PRO A 150 -0.42 -11.96 -19.88
CA PRO A 150 0.63 -12.89 -20.29
C PRO A 150 1.76 -13.03 -19.26
N GLY A 151 2.13 -14.26 -18.96
CA GLY A 151 3.23 -14.58 -18.06
C GLY A 151 2.92 -14.32 -16.58
N VAL A 152 1.65 -14.25 -16.21
CA VAL A 152 1.18 -14.27 -14.82
C VAL A 152 0.45 -15.59 -14.56
N SER A 153 0.71 -16.18 -13.40
CA SER A 153 0.05 -17.42 -12.94
C SER A 153 -0.18 -17.34 -11.43
N ASP A 154 -1.05 -18.23 -10.92
CA ASP A 154 -1.22 -18.38 -9.47
C ASP A 154 0.07 -18.93 -8.85
N PRO A 155 0.72 -18.21 -7.93
CA PRO A 155 1.98 -18.65 -7.34
C PRO A 155 1.86 -19.90 -6.45
N LEU A 156 0.65 -20.21 -5.94
CA LEU A 156 0.41 -21.38 -5.08
C LEU A 156 -0.01 -22.64 -5.84
N GLY A 157 -0.22 -22.54 -7.17
CA GLY A 157 -0.49 -23.68 -8.04
C GLY A 157 -1.86 -24.34 -7.86
N ARG A 158 -2.65 -23.90 -6.88
CA ARG A 158 -4.04 -24.33 -6.66
C ARG A 158 -4.90 -23.18 -6.14
N PRO A 159 -6.21 -23.17 -6.44
CA PRO A 159 -7.08 -22.07 -6.04
C PRO A 159 -7.42 -22.10 -4.54
N TYR A 160 -7.40 -20.92 -3.93
CA TYR A 160 -7.84 -20.64 -2.56
C TYR A 160 -8.95 -19.59 -2.54
N PRO A 161 -9.71 -19.45 -1.44
CA PRO A 161 -10.79 -18.45 -1.34
C PRO A 161 -10.31 -17.02 -1.50
N SER A 162 -9.17 -16.69 -0.87
CA SER A 162 -8.57 -15.36 -0.90
C SER A 162 -7.06 -15.44 -0.68
N TYR A 163 -6.39 -14.35 -1.02
CA TYR A 163 -4.94 -14.25 -0.95
C TYR A 163 -4.50 -12.96 -0.29
N VAL A 164 -3.28 -12.95 0.20
CA VAL A 164 -2.59 -11.77 0.69
C VAL A 164 -1.20 -11.71 0.07
N LEU A 165 -0.87 -10.58 -0.58
CA LEU A 165 0.50 -10.23 -0.90
C LEU A 165 1.00 -9.27 0.18
N CYS A 166 2.06 -9.64 0.88
CA CYS A 166 2.64 -8.78 1.91
C CYS A 166 4.14 -8.62 1.75
N GLU A 167 4.63 -7.46 2.20
CA GLU A 167 6.05 -7.20 2.39
C GLU A 167 6.32 -6.73 3.81
N ILE A 168 7.41 -7.25 4.36
CA ILE A 168 8.02 -6.73 5.58
C ILE A 168 9.39 -6.18 5.25
N SER A 169 9.78 -5.07 5.87
CA SER A 169 11.07 -4.47 5.61
C SER A 169 11.70 -3.81 6.83
N THR A 170 13.02 -3.71 6.79
CA THR A 170 13.82 -2.99 7.77
C THR A 170 14.89 -2.13 7.09
N ALA A 171 15.26 -1.02 7.72
CA ALA A 171 16.33 -0.13 7.25
C ALA A 171 17.74 -0.66 7.57
N ARG A 172 17.87 -1.80 8.22
CA ARG A 172 19.13 -2.48 8.51
C ARG A 172 19.31 -3.67 7.57
N GLU A 173 20.54 -4.06 7.33
CA GLU A 173 20.81 -5.41 6.84
C GLU A 173 20.49 -6.38 7.98
N ASP A 174 19.50 -7.23 7.76
CA ASP A 174 18.98 -8.12 8.79
C ASP A 174 18.74 -9.51 8.19
N PRO A 175 19.71 -10.40 8.28
CA PRO A 175 19.58 -11.77 7.78
C PRO A 175 18.56 -12.59 8.57
N ALA A 176 18.15 -12.15 9.77
CA ALA A 176 17.16 -12.84 10.58
C ALA A 176 15.71 -12.49 10.18
N LEU A 177 15.48 -11.43 9.38
CA LEU A 177 14.14 -11.01 8.99
C LEU A 177 13.38 -12.12 8.25
N ARG A 178 14.04 -12.87 7.40
CA ARG A 178 13.50 -14.03 6.70
C ARG A 178 12.98 -15.09 7.67
N GLY A 179 13.83 -15.51 8.61
CA GLY A 179 13.46 -16.53 9.61
C GLY A 179 12.34 -16.05 10.54
N LEU A 180 12.28 -14.76 10.85
CA LEU A 180 11.18 -14.16 11.61
C LEU A 180 9.85 -14.28 10.85
N LEU A 181 9.86 -13.98 9.54
CA LEU A 181 8.66 -14.12 8.70
C LEU A 181 8.23 -15.59 8.62
N GLU A 182 9.16 -16.50 8.32
CA GLU A 182 8.89 -17.94 8.24
C GLU A 182 8.27 -18.48 9.51
N ALA A 183 8.86 -18.22 10.67
CA ALA A 183 8.33 -18.65 11.96
C ALA A 183 6.93 -18.07 12.26
N SER A 184 6.70 -16.80 11.88
CA SER A 184 5.40 -16.15 12.05
C SER A 184 4.32 -16.79 11.16
N LEU A 185 4.68 -17.17 9.94
CA LEU A 185 3.78 -17.84 8.99
C LEU A 185 3.52 -19.29 9.38
N GLU A 186 4.52 -20.03 9.84
CA GLU A 186 4.36 -21.40 10.36
C GLU A 186 3.36 -21.43 11.52
N GLN A 187 3.49 -20.49 12.46
CA GLN A 187 2.54 -20.37 13.57
C GLN A 187 1.14 -19.99 13.06
N ALA A 188 1.02 -19.08 12.09
CA ALA A 188 -0.26 -18.71 11.51
C ALA A 188 -0.91 -19.87 10.72
N MET A 189 -0.11 -20.73 10.10
CA MET A 189 -0.59 -21.97 9.47
C MET A 189 -1.06 -23.00 10.52
N ALA A 190 -0.30 -23.18 11.59
CA ALA A 190 -0.71 -24.07 12.70
C ALA A 190 -2.03 -23.63 13.34
N ASP A 191 -2.29 -22.33 13.40
CA ASP A 191 -3.54 -21.76 13.92
C ASP A 191 -4.67 -21.69 12.86
N GLY A 192 -4.43 -22.14 11.64
CA GLY A 192 -5.42 -22.16 10.53
C GLY A 192 -5.75 -20.78 9.95
N ILE A 193 -4.95 -19.75 10.24
CA ILE A 193 -5.12 -18.39 9.68
C ILE A 193 -4.58 -18.33 8.26
N VAL A 194 -3.43 -18.95 8.00
CA VAL A 194 -2.81 -19.10 6.69
C VAL A 194 -3.04 -20.53 6.22
N LEU A 195 -3.50 -20.70 4.98
CA LEU A 195 -3.79 -22.01 4.39
C LEU A 195 -2.63 -22.55 3.56
N ASP A 196 -1.87 -21.63 2.94
CA ASP A 196 -0.70 -21.91 2.13
C ASP A 196 0.17 -20.67 1.98
N ALA A 197 1.45 -20.82 1.67
CA ALA A 197 2.38 -19.70 1.57
C ALA A 197 3.50 -19.96 0.58
N VAL A 198 3.89 -18.94 -0.16
CA VAL A 198 5.14 -18.89 -0.91
C VAL A 198 5.89 -17.59 -0.59
N LEU A 199 7.18 -17.72 -0.34
CA LEU A 199 8.05 -16.58 -0.10
C LEU A 199 8.96 -16.38 -1.32
N ALA A 200 9.15 -15.13 -1.72
CA ALA A 200 10.07 -14.81 -2.80
C ALA A 200 11.52 -15.12 -2.38
N GLU A 201 12.24 -15.85 -3.22
CA GLU A 201 13.67 -16.22 -3.00
C GLU A 201 14.60 -15.36 -3.86
N SER A 202 14.04 -14.53 -4.73
CA SER A 202 14.81 -13.68 -5.64
C SER A 202 14.02 -12.39 -5.97
N LEU A 203 14.74 -11.37 -6.45
CA LEU A 203 14.11 -10.15 -6.96
C LEU A 203 13.16 -10.43 -8.14
N ALA A 204 13.47 -11.42 -8.96
CA ALA A 204 12.61 -11.82 -10.08
C ALA A 204 11.28 -12.41 -9.59
N GLN A 205 11.30 -13.28 -8.57
CA GLN A 205 10.10 -13.82 -7.96
C GLN A 205 9.29 -12.72 -7.26
N ARG A 206 9.94 -11.85 -6.49
CA ARG A 206 9.29 -10.67 -5.91
C ARG A 206 8.58 -9.84 -6.97
N ALA A 207 9.27 -9.50 -8.06
CA ALA A 207 8.68 -8.74 -9.16
C ALA A 207 7.50 -9.47 -9.81
N ALA A 208 7.53 -10.80 -9.93
CA ALA A 208 6.43 -11.59 -10.45
C ALA A 208 5.20 -11.55 -9.53
N LEU A 209 5.37 -11.62 -8.21
CA LEU A 209 4.29 -11.50 -7.24
C LEU A 209 3.63 -10.12 -7.31
N TRP A 210 4.44 -9.05 -7.38
CA TRP A 210 3.92 -7.69 -7.55
C TRP A 210 3.25 -7.48 -8.90
N LYS A 211 3.81 -8.03 -9.99
CA LYS A 211 3.18 -7.98 -11.31
C LYS A 211 1.77 -8.55 -11.28
N LEU A 212 1.54 -9.67 -10.59
CA LEU A 212 0.19 -10.22 -10.42
C LEU A 212 -0.76 -9.18 -9.81
N ARG A 213 -0.36 -8.55 -8.69
CA ARG A 213 -1.18 -7.56 -7.99
C ARG A 213 -1.42 -6.29 -8.82
N GLU A 214 -0.38 -5.76 -9.43
CA GLU A 214 -0.44 -4.51 -10.20
C GLU A 214 -1.23 -4.66 -11.50
N SER A 215 -1.30 -5.86 -12.06
CA SER A 215 -2.04 -6.14 -13.29
C SER A 215 -3.54 -6.38 -13.08
N VAL A 216 -4.04 -6.43 -11.85
CA VAL A 216 -5.48 -6.62 -11.56
C VAL A 216 -6.37 -5.60 -12.30
N PRO A 217 -6.07 -4.29 -12.32
CA PRO A 217 -6.90 -3.33 -13.06
C PRO A 217 -6.92 -3.56 -14.58
N GLU A 218 -5.82 -4.07 -15.16
CA GLU A 218 -5.74 -4.42 -16.57
C GLU A 218 -6.59 -5.67 -16.87
N ALA A 219 -6.44 -6.70 -16.05
CA ALA A 219 -7.22 -7.92 -16.16
C ALA A 219 -8.73 -7.67 -16.04
N GLN A 220 -9.14 -6.81 -15.12
CA GLN A 220 -10.55 -6.41 -14.97
C GLN A 220 -11.07 -5.71 -16.22
N ARG A 221 -10.28 -4.85 -16.87
CA ARG A 221 -10.68 -4.19 -18.14
C ARG A 221 -10.82 -5.20 -19.27
N ALA A 222 -9.92 -6.17 -19.34
CA ALA A 222 -9.98 -7.24 -20.34
C ALA A 222 -11.18 -8.18 -20.14
N ALA A 223 -11.57 -8.42 -18.90
CA ALA A 223 -12.73 -9.25 -18.55
C ALA A 223 -14.09 -8.59 -18.86
N GLY A 224 -14.15 -7.27 -19.01
CA GLY A 224 -15.36 -6.55 -19.37
C GLY A 224 -15.64 -5.30 -18.53
N ALA A 225 -16.88 -4.81 -18.63
CA ALA A 225 -17.32 -3.64 -17.87
C ALA A 225 -17.42 -3.95 -16.38
N SER A 226 -17.00 -3.02 -15.54
CA SER A 226 -17.09 -3.13 -14.10
C SER A 226 -17.46 -1.80 -13.46
N ILE A 227 -18.22 -1.85 -12.38
CA ILE A 227 -18.47 -0.69 -11.52
C ILE A 227 -17.42 -0.74 -10.41
N LYS A 228 -16.59 0.30 -10.32
CA LYS A 228 -15.52 0.37 -9.33
C LYS A 228 -15.94 1.28 -8.18
N HIS A 229 -15.75 0.79 -6.98
CA HIS A 229 -15.91 1.56 -5.75
C HIS A 229 -14.56 1.68 -5.07
N ASP A 230 -14.24 2.89 -4.63
CA ASP A 230 -13.11 3.17 -3.76
C ASP A 230 -13.65 3.69 -2.44
N VAL A 231 -13.62 2.83 -1.43
CA VAL A 231 -14.20 3.10 -0.12
C VAL A 231 -13.22 2.72 0.98
N SER A 232 -13.32 3.40 2.10
CA SER A 232 -12.54 3.09 3.30
C SER A 232 -13.45 2.86 4.50
N VAL A 233 -13.08 1.89 5.31
CA VAL A 233 -13.72 1.61 6.60
C VAL A 233 -12.66 1.32 7.65
N PRO A 234 -12.95 1.48 8.94
CA PRO A 234 -12.04 1.01 9.99
C PRO A 234 -11.68 -0.47 9.79
N ILE A 235 -10.41 -0.82 9.95
CA ILE A 235 -9.92 -2.21 9.73
C ILE A 235 -10.77 -3.24 10.48
N ALA A 236 -11.16 -2.94 11.72
CA ALA A 236 -12.02 -3.83 12.51
C ALA A 236 -13.42 -4.04 11.92
N ALA A 237 -13.89 -3.15 11.05
CA ALA A 237 -15.19 -3.25 10.38
C ALA A 237 -15.13 -4.00 9.05
N LEU A 238 -13.94 -4.27 8.50
CA LEU A 238 -13.76 -4.91 7.19
C LEU A 238 -14.54 -6.23 7.03
N PRO A 239 -14.51 -7.19 7.99
CA PRO A 239 -15.25 -8.46 7.81
C PRO A 239 -16.75 -8.24 7.67
N ARG A 240 -17.33 -7.37 8.51
CA ARG A 240 -18.75 -7.04 8.44
C ARG A 240 -19.08 -6.28 7.16
N PHE A 241 -18.28 -5.28 6.80
CA PHE A 241 -18.48 -4.50 5.58
C PHE A 241 -18.47 -5.40 4.34
N MET A 242 -17.52 -6.32 4.21
CA MET A 242 -17.43 -7.23 3.07
C MET A 242 -18.66 -8.13 2.96
N ALA A 243 -19.19 -8.63 4.08
CA ALA A 243 -20.40 -9.45 4.10
C ALA A 243 -21.64 -8.65 3.69
N GLU A 244 -21.83 -7.47 4.29
CA GLU A 244 -22.98 -6.61 4.02
C GLU A 244 -22.98 -6.04 2.59
N ALA A 245 -21.82 -5.56 2.11
CA ALA A 245 -21.66 -5.02 0.75
C ALA A 245 -21.90 -6.11 -0.31
N SER A 246 -21.34 -7.31 -0.12
CA SER A 246 -21.56 -8.43 -1.04
C SER A 246 -23.04 -8.84 -1.10
N ALA A 247 -23.72 -8.88 0.03
CA ALA A 247 -25.17 -9.17 0.07
C ALA A 247 -25.98 -8.09 -0.64
N ALA A 248 -25.62 -6.81 -0.45
CA ALA A 248 -26.32 -5.69 -1.09
C ALA A 248 -26.14 -5.65 -2.62
N VAL A 249 -24.99 -6.08 -3.13
CA VAL A 249 -24.74 -6.13 -4.60
C VAL A 249 -25.46 -7.29 -5.26
N LEU A 250 -25.73 -8.38 -4.52
CA LEU A 250 -26.41 -9.59 -5.04
C LEU A 250 -27.94 -9.51 -4.93
N ALA A 251 -28.48 -8.52 -4.21
CA ALA A 251 -29.91 -8.31 -4.03
C ALA A 251 -30.52 -7.51 -5.18
#